data_9be7078ef4fc35c859548d42db4a1445
#
_entry.id   9be7078ef4fc35c859548d42db4a1445
#
_cell.length_a   1.000
_cell.length_b   1.000
_cell.length_c   1.000
_cell.angle_alpha   90.00
_cell.angle_beta   90.00
_cell.angle_gamma   90.00
#
_symmetry.space_group_name_H-M   'P 1'
#
loop_
_entity.id
_entity.type
_entity.pdbx_description
1 polymer ?
#
loop_
_entity_poly.entity_id
_entity_poly.type
_entity_poly.pdbx_seq_one_letter_code
_entity_poly.pdbx_strand_id
1 'polypeptide(L)'
;MEPIKMITIDLDGTLLRSDGSVSDHTVETLQKARQKGVIVAIATGRMYQTAKAYGERLALGDSPMLLFAGGLIETLESKKILFQQTISQQDAQALVNLAREQSWQMQTYIDDVLRVELDEPWVRDYERITKVKAVICGDEFYRVQG
;
A
#
# COMPACT_ATOMS: atom_id res chain seq x y z
N MET A 1 -12.54 -31.95 4.70
CA MET A 1 -11.76 -30.75 4.42
C MET A 1 -12.23 -29.66 5.36
N GLU A 2 -11.32 -29.01 6.10
CA GLU A 2 -11.71 -27.87 6.91
C GLU A 2 -12.16 -26.70 6.01
N PRO A 3 -13.18 -25.94 6.41
CA PRO A 3 -13.67 -24.83 5.61
C PRO A 3 -12.62 -23.70 5.54
N ILE A 4 -12.51 -23.06 4.38
CA ILE A 4 -11.68 -21.84 4.21
C ILE A 4 -12.29 -20.74 5.07
N LYS A 5 -11.47 -20.14 5.94
CA LYS A 5 -11.89 -19.07 6.86
C LYS A 5 -11.43 -17.69 6.40
N MET A 6 -10.37 -17.61 5.60
CA MET A 6 -9.78 -16.35 5.14
C MET A 6 -9.23 -16.49 3.73
N ILE A 7 -9.37 -15.44 2.94
CA ILE A 7 -8.76 -15.26 1.62
C ILE A 7 -7.96 -13.96 1.66
N THR A 8 -6.67 -14.02 1.38
CA THR A 8 -5.84 -12.84 1.14
C THR A 8 -5.55 -12.72 -0.35
N ILE A 9 -5.70 -11.54 -0.92
CA ILE A 9 -5.60 -11.32 -2.36
C ILE A 9 -4.64 -10.17 -2.64
N ASP A 10 -3.65 -10.42 -3.49
CA ASP A 10 -2.81 -9.37 -4.02
C ASP A 10 -3.54 -8.56 -5.11
N LEU A 11 -3.15 -7.30 -5.27
CA LEU A 11 -3.77 -6.37 -6.23
C LEU A 11 -3.12 -6.48 -7.61
N ASP A 12 -1.85 -6.13 -7.70
CA ASP A 12 -1.15 -5.88 -8.95
C ASP A 12 -0.75 -7.19 -9.64
N GLY A 13 -1.25 -7.39 -10.86
CA GLY A 13 -1.02 -8.65 -11.59
C GLY A 13 -1.84 -9.85 -11.09
N THR A 14 -2.70 -9.68 -10.06
CA THR A 14 -3.55 -10.73 -9.49
C THR A 14 -5.02 -10.37 -9.56
N LEU A 15 -5.48 -9.45 -8.72
CA LEU A 15 -6.89 -9.03 -8.69
C LEU A 15 -7.21 -8.02 -9.79
N LEU A 16 -6.27 -7.11 -10.05
CA LEU A 16 -6.46 -6.02 -11.00
C LEU A 16 -6.26 -6.48 -12.44
N ARG A 17 -7.14 -6.01 -13.31
CA ARG A 17 -6.97 -6.09 -14.77
C ARG A 17 -5.86 -5.17 -15.24
N SER A 18 -5.47 -5.28 -16.49
CA SER A 18 -4.45 -4.43 -17.12
C SER A 18 -4.79 -2.94 -17.14
N ASP A 19 -6.09 -2.60 -17.06
CA ASP A 19 -6.58 -1.22 -16.95
C ASP A 19 -6.68 -0.72 -15.49
N GLY A 20 -6.25 -1.53 -14.50
CA GLY A 20 -6.32 -1.23 -13.08
C GLY A 20 -7.71 -1.42 -12.46
N SER A 21 -8.69 -1.95 -13.19
CA SER A 21 -10.05 -2.19 -12.68
C SER A 21 -10.19 -3.56 -12.01
N VAL A 22 -11.23 -3.69 -11.18
CA VAL A 22 -11.73 -4.96 -10.65
C VAL A 22 -13.05 -5.28 -11.33
N SER A 23 -13.22 -6.51 -11.86
CA SER A 23 -14.46 -6.90 -12.54
C SER A 23 -15.62 -7.03 -11.57
N ASP A 24 -16.84 -6.74 -12.04
CA ASP A 24 -18.06 -6.94 -11.26
C ASP A 24 -18.21 -8.41 -10.83
N HIS A 25 -17.89 -9.34 -11.71
CA HIS A 25 -17.92 -10.77 -11.39
C HIS A 25 -17.00 -11.12 -10.22
N THR A 26 -15.79 -10.54 -10.16
CA THR A 26 -14.85 -10.73 -9.05
C THR A 26 -15.43 -10.17 -7.75
N VAL A 27 -15.98 -8.94 -7.81
CA VAL A 27 -16.63 -8.29 -6.66
C VAL A 27 -17.75 -9.18 -6.10
N GLU A 28 -18.67 -9.62 -6.96
CA GLU A 28 -19.80 -10.49 -6.56
C GLU A 28 -19.32 -11.81 -5.95
N THR A 29 -18.28 -12.42 -6.53
CA THR A 29 -17.73 -13.69 -6.06
C THR A 29 -17.15 -13.55 -4.65
N LEU A 30 -16.37 -12.51 -4.41
CA LEU A 30 -15.79 -12.25 -3.10
C LEU A 30 -16.85 -11.87 -2.06
N GLN A 31 -17.88 -11.13 -2.45
CA GLN A 31 -19.00 -10.85 -1.57
C GLN A 31 -19.79 -12.12 -1.19
N LYS A 32 -19.99 -13.05 -2.13
CA LYS A 32 -20.59 -14.37 -1.82
C LYS A 32 -19.74 -15.17 -0.82
N ALA A 33 -18.41 -15.08 -0.93
CA ALA A 33 -17.52 -15.70 0.06
C ALA A 33 -17.68 -15.06 1.45
N ARG A 34 -17.74 -13.74 1.52
CA ARG A 34 -17.96 -13.00 2.78
C ARG A 34 -19.31 -13.33 3.42
N GLN A 35 -20.37 -13.45 2.64
CA GLN A 35 -21.70 -13.88 3.12
C GLN A 35 -21.68 -15.27 3.76
N LYS A 36 -20.72 -16.12 3.39
CA LYS A 36 -20.48 -17.43 4.01
C LYS A 36 -19.55 -17.36 5.23
N GLY A 37 -19.21 -16.17 5.70
CA GLY A 37 -18.35 -15.96 6.87
C GLY A 37 -16.85 -16.03 6.56
N VAL A 38 -16.44 -16.03 5.29
CA VAL A 38 -15.03 -15.97 4.91
C VAL A 38 -14.52 -14.52 5.02
N ILE A 39 -13.43 -14.33 5.74
CA ILE A 39 -12.74 -13.04 5.79
C ILE A 39 -12.02 -12.82 4.44
N VAL A 40 -12.24 -11.69 3.80
CA VAL A 40 -11.49 -11.28 2.61
C VAL A 40 -10.63 -10.09 2.94
N ALA A 41 -9.33 -10.19 2.70
CA ALA A 41 -8.34 -9.16 2.98
C ALA A 41 -7.48 -8.88 1.73
N ILE A 42 -7.09 -7.64 1.54
CA ILE A 42 -6.09 -7.24 0.54
C ILE A 42 -4.70 -7.45 1.13
N ALA A 43 -3.75 -7.99 0.34
CA ALA A 43 -2.35 -8.11 0.70
C ALA A 43 -1.51 -7.55 -0.47
N THR A 44 -0.88 -6.41 -0.28
CA THR A 44 -0.22 -5.66 -1.36
C THR A 44 1.05 -4.95 -0.90
N GLY A 45 1.94 -4.64 -1.84
CA GLY A 45 3.07 -3.73 -1.60
C GLY A 45 2.67 -2.25 -1.52
N ARG A 46 1.44 -1.93 -1.84
CA ARG A 46 0.95 -0.54 -1.87
C ARG A 46 0.79 0.05 -0.46
N MET A 47 0.84 1.40 -0.41
CA MET A 47 0.43 2.18 0.75
C MET A 47 -1.10 2.23 0.87
N TYR A 48 -1.61 2.64 2.05
CA TYR A 48 -3.05 2.69 2.32
C TYR A 48 -3.81 3.55 1.30
N GLN A 49 -3.36 4.77 1.02
CA GLN A 49 -4.05 5.69 0.12
C GLN A 49 -4.27 5.10 -1.28
N THR A 50 -3.33 4.27 -1.77
CA THR A 50 -3.44 3.64 -3.10
C THR A 50 -4.20 2.32 -3.09
N ALA A 51 -4.36 1.67 -1.95
CA ALA A 51 -5.07 0.40 -1.79
C ALA A 51 -6.54 0.58 -1.38
N LYS A 52 -6.84 1.64 -0.63
CA LYS A 52 -8.16 1.90 -0.03
C LYS A 52 -9.32 1.78 -1.01
N ALA A 53 -9.22 2.42 -2.18
CA ALA A 53 -10.28 2.44 -3.18
C ALA A 53 -10.70 1.03 -3.65
N TYR A 54 -9.75 0.09 -3.65
CA TYR A 54 -10.04 -1.31 -4.00
C TYR A 54 -10.76 -2.04 -2.88
N GLY A 55 -10.39 -1.79 -1.63
CA GLY A 55 -11.13 -2.30 -0.47
C GLY A 55 -12.58 -1.82 -0.44
N GLU A 56 -12.79 -0.53 -0.73
CA GLU A 56 -14.12 0.07 -0.87
C GLU A 56 -14.89 -0.52 -2.05
N ARG A 57 -14.24 -0.68 -3.21
CA ARG A 57 -14.85 -1.30 -4.40
C ARG A 57 -15.30 -2.74 -4.15
N LEU A 58 -14.54 -3.48 -3.35
CA LEU A 58 -14.87 -4.85 -2.94
C LEU A 58 -15.88 -4.91 -1.78
N ALA A 59 -16.28 -3.77 -1.24
CA ALA A 59 -17.18 -3.64 -0.08
C ALA A 59 -16.69 -4.49 1.11
N LEU A 60 -15.40 -4.39 1.44
CA LEU A 60 -14.79 -5.24 2.47
C LEU A 60 -15.17 -4.82 3.91
N GLY A 61 -15.84 -3.66 4.09
CA GLY A 61 -16.11 -3.12 5.42
C GLY A 61 -14.81 -2.89 6.18
N ASP A 62 -14.81 -3.11 7.48
CA ASP A 62 -13.61 -2.92 8.31
C ASP A 62 -12.65 -4.14 8.31
N SER A 63 -12.53 -4.82 7.16
CA SER A 63 -11.58 -5.94 7.01
C SER A 63 -10.13 -5.47 7.07
N PRO A 64 -9.20 -6.34 7.52
CA PRO A 64 -7.77 -6.01 7.54
C PRO A 64 -7.21 -5.87 6.11
N MET A 65 -6.28 -4.93 5.95
CA MET A 65 -5.44 -4.78 4.78
C MET A 65 -3.97 -4.95 5.16
N LEU A 66 -3.25 -5.79 4.43
CA LEU A 66 -1.83 -6.00 4.57
C LEU A 66 -1.14 -5.10 3.54
N LEU A 67 -0.44 -4.09 4.01
CA LEU A 67 0.14 -2.99 3.23
C LEU A 67 1.67 -3.02 3.33
N PHE A 68 2.35 -2.32 2.41
CA PHE A 68 3.81 -2.26 2.38
C PHE A 68 4.45 -3.67 2.45
N ALA A 69 3.93 -4.62 1.66
CA ALA A 69 4.35 -6.03 1.66
C ALA A 69 4.31 -6.70 3.06
N GLY A 70 3.36 -6.28 3.90
CA GLY A 70 3.16 -6.82 5.25
C GLY A 70 3.82 -6.00 6.37
N GLY A 71 4.48 -4.89 6.06
CA GLY A 71 5.04 -3.98 7.06
C GLY A 71 3.98 -3.26 7.91
N LEU A 72 2.77 -3.12 7.39
CA LEU A 72 1.62 -2.56 8.09
C LEU A 72 0.38 -3.43 7.86
N ILE A 73 -0.33 -3.77 8.93
CA ILE A 73 -1.67 -4.36 8.85
C ILE A 73 -2.61 -3.44 9.62
N GLU A 74 -3.54 -2.85 8.89
CA GLU A 74 -4.57 -1.99 9.48
C GLU A 74 -5.95 -2.29 8.89
N THR A 75 -7.00 -1.89 9.58
CA THR A 75 -8.37 -2.09 9.10
C THR A 75 -8.76 -0.99 8.11
N LEU A 76 -9.61 -1.35 7.12
CA LEU A 76 -9.96 -0.46 6.02
C LEU A 76 -10.72 0.80 6.45
N GLU A 77 -11.70 0.67 7.34
CA GLU A 77 -12.57 1.80 7.71
C GLU A 77 -12.08 2.50 8.96
N SER A 78 -11.87 1.76 10.06
CA SER A 78 -11.49 2.33 11.35
C SER A 78 -10.01 2.69 11.45
N LYS A 79 -9.18 2.26 10.49
CA LYS A 79 -7.72 2.45 10.51
C LYS A 79 -7.04 1.95 11.78
N LYS A 80 -7.62 0.93 12.40
CA LYS A 80 -7.01 0.31 13.56
C LYS A 80 -5.77 -0.47 13.14
N ILE A 81 -4.62 -0.09 13.68
CA ILE A 81 -3.36 -0.79 13.46
C ILE A 81 -3.42 -2.12 14.22
N LEU A 82 -3.27 -3.23 13.49
CA LEU A 82 -3.22 -4.59 14.02
C LEU A 82 -1.78 -5.09 14.12
N PHE A 83 -0.91 -4.63 13.23
CA PHE A 83 0.51 -4.93 13.21
C PHE A 83 1.25 -3.81 12.48
N GLN A 84 2.42 -3.44 12.97
CA GLN A 84 3.32 -2.51 12.30
C GLN A 84 4.77 -2.90 12.55
N GLN A 85 5.55 -2.96 11.49
CA GLN A 85 6.99 -3.15 11.53
C GLN A 85 7.64 -2.13 10.61
N THR A 86 8.33 -1.17 11.19
CA THR A 86 9.11 -0.17 10.47
C THR A 86 10.60 -0.56 10.47
N ILE A 87 11.35 0.01 9.54
CA ILE A 87 12.82 -0.02 9.62
C ILE A 87 13.30 0.95 10.72
N SER A 88 14.47 0.69 11.29
CA SER A 88 15.03 1.61 12.28
C SER A 88 15.39 2.95 11.63
N GLN A 89 15.37 4.04 12.39
CA GLN A 89 15.80 5.35 11.90
C GLN A 89 17.25 5.32 11.40
N GLN A 90 18.12 4.55 12.06
CA GLN A 90 19.52 4.39 11.66
C GLN A 90 19.62 3.69 10.29
N ASP A 91 18.88 2.62 10.06
CA ASP A 91 18.89 1.90 8.78
C ASP A 91 18.26 2.75 7.67
N ALA A 92 17.15 3.44 7.96
CA ALA A 92 16.52 4.35 7.02
C ALA A 92 17.49 5.47 6.60
N GLN A 93 18.20 6.08 7.55
CA GLN A 93 19.21 7.10 7.26
C GLN A 93 20.36 6.53 6.42
N ALA A 94 20.82 5.31 6.72
CA ALA A 94 21.89 4.67 5.95
C ALA A 94 21.46 4.41 4.50
N LEU A 95 20.22 3.93 4.28
CA LEU A 95 19.66 3.69 2.94
C LEU A 95 19.51 5.00 2.14
N VAL A 96 19.01 6.05 2.75
CA VAL A 96 18.84 7.35 2.10
C VAL A 96 20.21 7.94 1.71
N ASN A 97 21.21 7.86 2.57
CA ASN A 97 22.58 8.30 2.26
C ASN A 97 23.19 7.49 1.10
N LEU A 98 23.03 6.17 1.12
CA LEU A 98 23.49 5.30 0.04
C LEU A 98 22.82 5.65 -1.29
N ALA A 99 21.51 5.86 -1.30
CA ALA A 99 20.79 6.26 -2.50
C ALA A 99 21.33 7.58 -3.07
N ARG A 100 21.62 8.55 -2.22
CA ARG A 100 22.25 9.81 -2.61
C ARG A 100 23.63 9.62 -3.23
N GLU A 101 24.50 8.84 -2.58
CA GLU A 101 25.86 8.55 -3.06
C GLU A 101 25.86 7.86 -4.42
N GLN A 102 24.90 6.97 -4.65
CA GLN A 102 24.76 6.21 -5.90
C GLN A 102 23.90 6.93 -6.95
N SER A 103 23.34 8.10 -6.64
CA SER A 103 22.38 8.82 -7.50
C SER A 103 21.17 7.96 -7.89
N TRP A 104 20.68 7.12 -6.95
CA TRP A 104 19.49 6.32 -7.14
C TRP A 104 18.21 7.12 -6.87
N GLN A 105 17.18 6.84 -7.64
CA GLN A 105 15.85 7.34 -7.36
C GLN A 105 15.32 6.63 -6.11
N MET A 106 14.90 7.40 -5.12
CA MET A 106 14.38 6.87 -3.86
C MET A 106 13.13 7.62 -3.44
N GLN A 107 12.22 6.88 -2.84
CA GLN A 107 11.04 7.42 -2.17
C GLN A 107 10.91 6.82 -0.78
N THR A 108 10.34 7.57 0.14
CA THR A 108 10.05 7.12 1.50
C THR A 108 8.58 7.30 1.82
N TYR A 109 8.10 6.53 2.79
CA TYR A 109 6.74 6.63 3.29
C TYR A 109 6.78 6.84 4.79
N ILE A 110 6.23 7.96 5.24
CA ILE A 110 6.11 8.30 6.66
C ILE A 110 4.66 8.71 6.89
N ASP A 111 3.98 8.05 7.83
CA ASP A 111 2.57 8.29 8.15
C ASP A 111 1.63 8.26 6.93
N ASP A 112 1.80 7.26 6.06
CA ASP A 112 1.07 7.10 4.79
C ASP A 112 1.25 8.29 3.82
N VAL A 113 2.34 9.05 3.95
CA VAL A 113 2.73 10.13 3.05
C VAL A 113 3.91 9.72 2.20
N LEU A 114 3.74 9.77 0.87
CA LEU A 114 4.81 9.57 -0.10
C LEU A 114 5.74 10.80 -0.09
N ARG A 115 7.03 10.59 0.11
CA ARG A 115 8.04 11.65 0.14
C ARG A 115 9.15 11.35 -0.87
N VAL A 116 9.59 12.38 -1.55
CA VAL A 116 10.70 12.35 -2.51
C VAL A 116 11.59 13.59 -2.34
N GLU A 117 12.82 13.51 -2.80
CA GLU A 117 13.75 14.67 -2.75
C GLU A 117 13.30 15.78 -3.71
N LEU A 118 13.15 15.45 -4.99
CA LEU A 118 12.92 16.40 -6.07
C LEU A 118 11.70 16.03 -6.92
N ASP A 119 11.09 17.04 -7.57
CA ASP A 119 10.02 16.85 -8.56
C ASP A 119 10.62 16.42 -9.92
N GLU A 120 10.89 15.14 -10.06
CA GLU A 120 11.43 14.56 -11.27
C GLU A 120 10.34 13.89 -12.15
N PRO A 121 10.63 13.64 -13.45
CA PRO A 121 9.64 13.02 -14.36
C PRO A 121 9.08 11.69 -13.84
N TRP A 122 9.90 10.84 -13.23
CA TRP A 122 9.46 9.56 -12.67
C TRP A 122 8.47 9.72 -11.50
N VAL A 123 8.62 10.79 -10.70
CA VAL A 123 7.68 11.13 -9.62
C VAL A 123 6.31 11.44 -10.18
N ARG A 124 6.26 12.27 -11.24
CA ARG A 124 4.99 12.63 -11.91
C ARG A 124 4.32 11.41 -12.55
N ASP A 125 5.10 10.52 -13.13
CA ASP A 125 4.58 9.26 -13.67
C ASP A 125 4.03 8.36 -12.56
N TYR A 126 4.74 8.26 -11.44
CA TYR A 126 4.28 7.52 -10.27
C TYR A 126 2.98 8.10 -9.70
N GLU A 127 2.91 9.42 -9.51
CA GLU A 127 1.68 10.11 -9.09
C GLU A 127 0.51 9.88 -10.04
N ARG A 128 0.78 9.91 -11.36
CA ARG A 128 -0.24 9.66 -12.39
C ARG A 128 -0.82 8.25 -12.29
N ILE A 129 0.02 7.26 -12.01
CA ILE A 129 -0.37 5.85 -11.90
C ILE A 129 -1.09 5.59 -10.57
N THR A 130 -0.51 6.07 -9.47
CA THR A 130 -1.01 5.78 -8.12
C THR A 130 -2.13 6.70 -7.66
N LYS A 131 -2.29 7.88 -8.31
CA LYS A 131 -3.22 8.96 -7.92
C LYS A 131 -2.90 9.57 -6.54
N VAL A 132 -1.69 9.35 -6.04
CA VAL A 132 -1.20 9.94 -4.78
C VAL A 132 -0.15 10.99 -5.10
N LYS A 133 -0.23 12.13 -4.41
CA LYS A 133 0.73 13.22 -4.54
C LYS A 133 1.93 12.99 -3.63
N ALA A 134 3.11 13.19 -4.18
CA ALA A 134 4.34 13.18 -3.40
C ALA A 134 4.56 14.54 -2.72
N VAL A 135 5.11 14.50 -1.52
CA VAL A 135 5.68 15.68 -0.87
C VAL A 135 7.13 15.82 -1.29
N ILE A 136 7.43 16.96 -1.91
CA ILE A 136 8.80 17.30 -2.31
C ILE A 136 9.52 17.88 -1.11
N CYS A 137 10.55 17.18 -0.63
CA CYS A 137 11.22 17.50 0.63
C CYS A 137 12.54 18.27 0.45
N GLY A 138 13.11 18.29 -0.77
CA GLY A 138 14.45 18.86 -0.99
C GLY A 138 15.49 18.22 -0.04
N ASP A 139 16.39 19.03 0.53
CA ASP A 139 17.41 18.54 1.46
C ASP A 139 16.85 17.88 2.73
N GLU A 140 15.61 18.18 3.11
CA GLU A 140 14.95 17.54 4.25
C GLU A 140 14.69 16.04 4.02
N PHE A 141 14.69 15.59 2.75
CA PHE A 141 14.54 14.16 2.41
C PHE A 141 15.62 13.30 3.09
N TYR A 142 16.83 13.83 3.24
CA TYR A 142 17.97 13.13 3.86
C TYR A 142 17.98 13.19 5.39
N ARG A 143 17.01 13.89 5.98
CA ARG A 143 16.82 13.95 7.42
C ARG A 143 15.66 13.05 7.80
N VAL A 144 15.95 11.77 7.99
CA VAL A 144 14.93 10.82 8.43
C VAL A 144 14.55 11.17 9.86
N GLN A 145 13.35 11.72 10.02
CA GLN A 145 12.75 11.95 11.35
C GLN A 145 11.93 10.72 11.72
N GLY A 146 12.23 10.13 12.87
CA GLY A 146 11.47 9.04 13.46
C GLY A 146 10.34 9.55 14.32
#